data_5bde1b4968059e8e81f6c2520b4bd7f7
#
_entry.id   5bde1b4968059e8e81f6c2520b4bd7f7
#
_cell.length_a   1.000
_cell.length_b   1.000
_cell.length_c   1.000
_cell.angle_alpha   90.00
_cell.angle_beta   90.00
_cell.angle_gamma   90.00
#
_symmetry.space_group_name_H-M   'P 1'
#
loop_
_entity.id
_entity.type
_entity.pdbx_description
1 polymer ?
#
loop_
_entity_poly.entity_id
_entity_poly.type
_entity_poly.pdbx_seq_one_letter_code
_entity_poly.pdbx_strand_id
1 'polypeptide(L)'
;MVKKKEKLTILDLKKKKAEKDRLAMVAVGDFLSAQWAEAAGIDIIGVGDSLGMTLYGHENTLSVTVDQMIQHCKAVKKGAPNTFCILAMPYGSYSTKSRAIENASKMMKESGADAVKLQCGKDRVEIINAVSAAGIPVMSHVGLLPHLVHLYGGFK
;
A
#
# COMPACT_ATOMS: atom_id res chain seq x y z
N MET A 1 -5.01 4.52 31.11
CA MET A 1 -5.53 3.70 29.99
C MET A 1 -5.42 4.50 28.71
N VAL A 2 -4.58 4.06 27.76
CA VAL A 2 -4.54 4.67 26.43
C VAL A 2 -5.87 4.36 25.74
N LYS A 3 -6.63 5.38 25.33
CA LYS A 3 -7.85 5.20 24.56
C LYS A 3 -7.51 4.36 23.30
N LYS A 4 -8.20 3.22 23.14
CA LYS A 4 -8.03 2.39 21.94
C LYS A 4 -8.42 3.25 20.74
N LYS A 5 -7.48 3.50 19.83
CA LYS A 5 -7.71 4.27 18.62
C LYS A 5 -8.74 3.50 17.77
N GLU A 6 -9.84 4.13 17.38
CA GLU A 6 -10.74 3.54 16.39
C GLU A 6 -10.05 3.54 15.02
N LYS A 7 -10.17 2.42 14.32
CA LYS A 7 -9.59 2.27 13.00
C LYS A 7 -10.33 3.17 12.00
N LEU A 8 -9.57 3.98 11.27
CA LEU A 8 -10.13 4.79 10.19
C LEU A 8 -10.65 3.92 9.05
N THR A 9 -11.70 4.41 8.39
CA THR A 9 -12.25 3.86 7.15
C THR A 9 -11.89 4.73 5.96
N ILE A 10 -12.15 4.25 4.74
CA ILE A 10 -11.98 5.08 3.52
C ILE A 10 -12.88 6.33 3.56
N LEU A 11 -14.03 6.28 4.23
CA LEU A 11 -14.94 7.42 4.38
C LEU A 11 -14.36 8.46 5.33
N ASP A 12 -13.73 8.03 6.41
CA ASP A 12 -13.05 8.92 7.36
C ASP A 12 -11.87 9.64 6.68
N LEU A 13 -11.10 8.93 5.85
CA LEU A 13 -10.01 9.54 5.08
C LEU A 13 -10.54 10.60 4.10
N LYS A 14 -11.66 10.33 3.42
CA LYS A 14 -12.30 11.30 2.53
C LYS A 14 -12.83 12.51 3.30
N LYS A 15 -13.44 12.30 4.47
CA LYS A 15 -13.91 13.37 5.35
C LYS A 15 -12.77 14.26 5.82
N LYS A 16 -11.70 13.66 6.37
CA LYS A 16 -10.50 14.40 6.80
C LYS A 16 -9.91 15.24 5.66
N LYS A 17 -9.83 14.68 4.44
CA LYS A 17 -9.38 15.45 3.26
C LYS A 17 -10.29 16.65 2.97
N ALA A 18 -11.60 16.49 3.02
CA ALA A 18 -12.55 17.58 2.76
C ALA A 18 -12.47 18.69 3.84
N GLU A 19 -12.25 18.30 5.08
CA GLU A 19 -12.09 19.19 6.24
C GLU A 19 -10.67 19.78 6.36
N LYS A 20 -9.74 19.43 5.44
CA LYS A 20 -8.32 19.81 5.46
C LYS A 20 -7.60 19.36 6.75
N ASP A 21 -8.10 18.33 7.41
CA ASP A 21 -7.46 17.70 8.55
C ASP A 21 -6.28 16.85 8.05
N ARG A 22 -5.12 17.01 8.72
CA ARG A 22 -3.87 16.35 8.30
C ARG A 22 -3.88 14.88 8.66
N LEU A 23 -3.32 14.07 7.77
CA LEU A 23 -3.09 12.64 7.97
C LEU A 23 -1.60 12.35 8.05
N ALA A 24 -1.20 11.59 9.05
CA ALA A 24 0.16 11.07 9.17
C ALA A 24 0.23 9.67 8.55
N MET A 25 1.16 9.47 7.61
CA MET A 25 1.39 8.17 6.97
C MET A 25 2.86 7.78 7.09
N VAL A 26 3.11 6.49 7.38
CA VAL A 26 4.45 5.91 7.40
C VAL A 26 4.48 4.60 6.61
N ALA A 27 5.62 4.32 5.97
CA ALA A 27 5.86 3.03 5.32
C ALA A 27 6.62 2.11 6.29
N VAL A 28 6.06 0.91 6.55
CA VAL A 28 6.70 -0.14 7.36
C VAL A 28 6.47 -1.52 6.73
N GLY A 29 7.35 -2.47 7.00
CA GLY A 29 7.28 -3.80 6.40
C GLY A 29 7.28 -4.96 7.40
N ASP A 30 7.22 -4.70 8.71
CA ASP A 30 7.34 -5.73 9.74
C ASP A 30 6.44 -5.47 10.95
N PHE A 31 6.30 -6.50 11.79
CA PHE A 31 5.45 -6.49 12.97
C PHE A 31 5.86 -5.41 13.99
N LEU A 32 7.15 -5.30 14.29
CA LEU A 32 7.63 -4.44 15.36
C LEU A 32 7.53 -2.96 14.99
N SER A 33 7.94 -2.61 13.78
CA SER A 33 7.79 -1.25 13.24
C SER A 33 6.31 -0.84 13.18
N ALA A 34 5.41 -1.77 12.86
CA ALA A 34 3.97 -1.51 12.84
C ALA A 34 3.42 -1.24 14.25
N GLN A 35 3.87 -1.97 15.28
CA GLN A 35 3.49 -1.70 16.67
C GLN A 35 3.89 -0.28 17.10
N TRP A 36 5.10 0.14 16.76
CA TRP A 36 5.56 1.49 17.09
C TRP A 36 4.77 2.56 16.34
N ALA A 37 4.45 2.33 15.07
CA ALA A 37 3.64 3.25 14.27
C ALA A 37 2.23 3.41 14.86
N GLU A 38 1.57 2.31 15.24
CA GLU A 38 0.24 2.36 15.88
C GLU A 38 0.31 3.06 17.25
N ALA A 39 1.31 2.74 18.06
CA ALA A 39 1.52 3.38 19.39
C ALA A 39 1.79 4.89 19.26
N ALA A 40 2.49 5.32 18.20
CA ALA A 40 2.73 6.72 17.88
C ALA A 40 1.49 7.46 17.32
N GLY A 41 0.39 6.77 17.09
CA GLY A 41 -0.86 7.37 16.59
C GLY A 41 -0.91 7.63 15.09
N ILE A 42 -0.05 6.97 14.29
CA ILE A 42 -0.06 7.09 12.82
C ILE A 42 -1.43 6.73 12.24
N ASP A 43 -1.93 7.54 11.33
CA ASP A 43 -3.27 7.35 10.72
C ASP A 43 -3.28 6.24 9.67
N ILE A 44 -2.23 6.16 8.85
CA ILE A 44 -2.12 5.24 7.73
C ILE A 44 -0.77 4.55 7.74
N ILE A 45 -0.76 3.25 7.61
CA ILE A 45 0.44 2.46 7.34
C ILE A 45 0.44 2.03 5.88
N GLY A 46 1.56 2.28 5.18
CA GLY A 46 1.83 1.76 3.85
C GLY A 46 2.79 0.58 3.92
N VAL A 47 2.38 -0.58 3.41
CA VAL A 47 3.30 -1.69 3.14
C VAL A 47 3.75 -1.56 1.69
N GLY A 48 4.94 -1.01 1.49
CA GLY A 48 5.50 -0.70 0.17
C GLY A 48 6.47 -1.76 -0.33
N ASP A 49 6.51 -1.95 -1.64
CA ASP A 49 7.50 -2.83 -2.29
C ASP A 49 8.95 -2.32 -2.16
N SER A 50 9.13 -1.09 -1.66
CA SER A 50 10.42 -0.58 -1.19
C SER A 50 11.05 -1.42 -0.06
N LEU A 51 10.25 -2.29 0.60
CA LEU A 51 10.78 -3.28 1.55
C LEU A 51 11.84 -4.20 0.91
N GLY A 52 11.75 -4.44 -0.41
CA GLY A 52 12.79 -5.15 -1.13
C GLY A 52 14.16 -4.51 -0.98
N MET A 53 14.21 -3.18 -1.00
CA MET A 53 15.45 -2.43 -0.81
C MET A 53 15.83 -2.31 0.68
N THR A 54 14.86 -2.01 1.54
CA THR A 54 15.12 -1.69 2.96
C THR A 54 15.30 -2.91 3.85
N LEU A 55 14.63 -4.03 3.56
CA LEU A 55 14.68 -5.26 4.37
C LEU A 55 15.48 -6.39 3.70
N TYR A 56 15.49 -6.45 2.37
CA TYR A 56 16.17 -7.52 1.63
C TYR A 56 17.48 -7.07 0.96
N GLY A 57 17.78 -5.75 0.94
CA GLY A 57 18.99 -5.22 0.33
C GLY A 57 18.99 -5.27 -1.19
N HIS A 58 17.83 -5.36 -1.85
CA HIS A 58 17.74 -5.31 -3.30
C HIS A 58 18.10 -3.92 -3.82
N GLU A 59 18.68 -3.85 -5.02
CA GLU A 59 19.03 -2.57 -5.68
C GLU A 59 17.80 -1.73 -6.06
N ASN A 60 16.66 -2.39 -6.27
CA ASN A 60 15.39 -1.77 -6.65
C ASN A 60 14.19 -2.59 -6.16
N THR A 61 12.98 -2.17 -6.52
CA THR A 61 11.73 -2.80 -6.05
C THR A 61 11.21 -3.92 -6.97
N LEU A 62 11.85 -4.18 -8.12
CA LEU A 62 11.26 -4.98 -9.20
C LEU A 62 11.14 -6.48 -8.89
N SER A 63 12.01 -7.01 -8.03
CA SER A 63 12.05 -8.43 -7.68
C SER A 63 11.04 -8.85 -6.61
N VAL A 64 10.36 -7.88 -5.98
CA VAL A 64 9.38 -8.17 -4.92
C VAL A 64 8.13 -8.82 -5.51
N THR A 65 7.69 -9.92 -4.90
CA THR A 65 6.53 -10.70 -5.35
C THR A 65 5.24 -10.33 -4.61
N VAL A 66 4.09 -10.69 -5.20
CA VAL A 66 2.77 -10.55 -4.55
C VAL A 66 2.73 -11.31 -3.22
N ASP A 67 3.27 -12.52 -3.18
CA ASP A 67 3.24 -13.35 -1.97
C ASP A 67 4.11 -12.78 -0.84
N GLN A 68 5.29 -12.20 -1.16
CA GLN A 68 6.08 -11.47 -0.19
C GLN A 68 5.31 -10.28 0.38
N MET A 69 4.67 -9.49 -0.48
CA MET A 69 3.86 -8.35 -0.05
C MET A 69 2.72 -8.78 0.89
N ILE A 70 2.04 -9.88 0.59
CA ILE A 70 1.00 -10.46 1.45
C ILE A 70 1.57 -10.86 2.82
N GLN A 71 2.71 -11.55 2.87
CA GLN A 71 3.32 -11.99 4.14
C GLN A 71 3.72 -10.79 5.02
N HIS A 72 4.35 -9.77 4.43
CA HIS A 72 4.70 -8.54 5.15
C HIS A 72 3.47 -7.82 5.67
N CYS A 73 2.43 -7.70 4.85
CA CYS A 73 1.18 -7.08 5.27
C CYS A 73 0.50 -7.84 6.41
N LYS A 74 0.50 -9.18 6.39
CA LYS A 74 0.01 -9.99 7.53
C LYS A 74 0.76 -9.67 8.82
N ALA A 75 2.07 -9.52 8.77
CA ALA A 75 2.88 -9.15 9.93
C ALA A 75 2.53 -7.73 10.43
N VAL A 76 2.44 -6.77 9.52
CA VAL A 76 2.04 -5.38 9.82
C VAL A 76 0.64 -5.33 10.42
N LYS A 77 -0.34 -6.04 9.86
CA LYS A 77 -1.72 -6.08 10.39
C LYS A 77 -1.81 -6.69 11.80
N LYS A 78 -0.93 -7.62 12.14
CA LYS A 78 -0.82 -8.15 13.52
C LYS A 78 -0.21 -7.12 14.47
N GLY A 79 0.76 -6.34 14.02
CA GLY A 79 1.41 -5.29 14.81
C GLY A 79 0.53 -4.04 15.00
N ALA A 80 -0.28 -3.69 13.99
CA ALA A 80 -1.10 -2.48 13.96
C ALA A 80 -2.55 -2.79 13.52
N PRO A 81 -3.33 -3.54 14.33
CA PRO A 81 -4.68 -4.00 13.95
C PRO A 81 -5.70 -2.85 13.81
N ASN A 82 -5.46 -1.71 14.49
CA ASN A 82 -6.37 -0.56 14.51
C ASN A 82 -5.87 0.61 13.63
N THR A 83 -4.88 0.38 12.76
CA THR A 83 -4.39 1.39 11.82
C THR A 83 -4.82 1.03 10.39
N PHE A 84 -5.25 2.04 9.61
CA PHE A 84 -5.59 1.85 8.20
C PHE A 84 -4.35 1.42 7.41
N CYS A 85 -4.41 0.26 6.74
CA CYS A 85 -3.27 -0.35 6.08
C CYS A 85 -3.45 -0.40 4.57
N ILE A 86 -2.49 0.16 3.83
CA ILE A 86 -2.46 0.17 2.36
C ILE A 86 -1.33 -0.76 1.90
N LEU A 87 -1.64 -1.67 0.99
CA LEU A 87 -0.69 -2.65 0.45
C LEU A 87 -0.32 -2.30 -1.00
N ALA A 88 0.96 -2.05 -1.26
CA ALA A 88 1.43 -1.76 -2.60
C ALA A 88 1.41 -3.01 -3.49
N MET A 89 0.87 -2.87 -4.69
CA MET A 89 0.94 -3.89 -5.72
C MET A 89 2.35 -3.85 -6.35
N PRO A 90 3.11 -4.96 -6.33
CA PRO A 90 4.47 -4.98 -6.83
C PRO A 90 4.54 -4.95 -8.35
N TYR A 91 5.74 -4.71 -8.89
CA TYR A 91 6.00 -4.66 -10.33
C TYR A 91 5.45 -5.87 -11.06
N GLY A 92 4.83 -5.64 -12.23
CA GLY A 92 4.27 -6.70 -13.09
C GLY A 92 2.93 -7.28 -12.60
N SER A 93 2.49 -7.01 -11.36
CA SER A 93 1.27 -7.59 -10.81
C SER A 93 -0.02 -6.97 -11.36
N TYR A 94 0.07 -5.85 -12.08
CA TYR A 94 -1.07 -5.10 -12.64
C TYR A 94 -0.83 -4.61 -14.08
N SER A 95 -0.19 -5.46 -14.89
CA SER A 95 0.12 -5.15 -16.29
C SER A 95 -1.12 -5.09 -17.21
N THR A 96 -2.21 -5.78 -16.84
CA THR A 96 -3.51 -5.76 -17.51
C THR A 96 -4.63 -5.56 -16.49
N LYS A 97 -5.83 -5.12 -16.94
CA LYS A 97 -7.02 -4.94 -16.07
C LYS A 97 -7.37 -6.22 -15.31
N SER A 98 -7.43 -7.36 -16.02
CA SER A 98 -7.76 -8.67 -15.43
C SER A 98 -6.75 -9.05 -14.34
N ARG A 99 -5.45 -8.98 -14.67
CA ARG A 99 -4.37 -9.32 -13.73
C ARG A 99 -4.35 -8.38 -12.51
N ALA A 100 -4.65 -7.11 -12.71
CA ALA A 100 -4.74 -6.13 -11.63
C ALA A 100 -5.87 -6.48 -10.66
N ILE A 101 -7.08 -6.79 -11.16
CA ILE A 101 -8.23 -7.18 -10.33
C ILE A 101 -7.95 -8.49 -9.59
N GLU A 102 -7.41 -9.50 -10.26
CA GLU A 102 -7.07 -10.79 -9.67
C GLU A 102 -6.07 -10.65 -8.53
N ASN A 103 -4.92 -9.99 -8.79
CA ASN A 103 -3.88 -9.80 -7.77
C ASN A 103 -4.34 -8.88 -6.63
N ALA A 104 -5.05 -7.79 -6.94
CA ALA A 104 -5.60 -6.91 -5.91
C ALA A 104 -6.59 -7.67 -5.01
N SER A 105 -7.48 -8.48 -5.58
CA SER A 105 -8.42 -9.32 -4.83
C SER A 105 -7.71 -10.34 -3.94
N LYS A 106 -6.69 -11.04 -4.48
CA LYS A 106 -5.84 -11.96 -3.71
C LYS A 106 -5.17 -11.25 -2.55
N MET A 107 -4.52 -10.10 -2.83
CA MET A 107 -3.80 -9.32 -1.83
C MET A 107 -4.73 -8.86 -0.70
N MET A 108 -5.91 -8.32 -1.02
CA MET A 108 -6.90 -7.88 -0.02
C MET A 108 -7.38 -9.06 0.85
N LYS A 109 -7.80 -10.17 0.21
CA LYS A 109 -8.34 -11.35 0.90
C LYS A 109 -7.33 -12.00 1.83
N GLU A 110 -6.09 -12.16 1.38
CA GLU A 110 -5.09 -12.94 2.11
C GLU A 110 -4.34 -12.11 3.15
N SER A 111 -4.14 -10.81 2.92
CA SER A 111 -3.36 -9.97 3.82
C SER A 111 -4.20 -9.23 4.88
N GLY A 112 -5.49 -9.00 4.60
CA GLY A 112 -6.35 -8.15 5.42
C GLY A 112 -6.04 -6.65 5.30
N ALA A 113 -5.38 -6.22 4.21
CA ALA A 113 -5.18 -4.80 3.90
C ALA A 113 -6.54 -4.08 3.70
N ASP A 114 -6.56 -2.78 3.91
CA ASP A 114 -7.77 -1.96 3.78
C ASP A 114 -7.88 -1.30 2.40
N ALA A 115 -6.77 -1.20 1.68
CA ALA A 115 -6.69 -0.70 0.31
C ALA A 115 -5.43 -1.25 -0.38
N VAL A 116 -5.40 -1.17 -1.71
CA VAL A 116 -4.18 -1.40 -2.50
C VAL A 116 -3.62 -0.08 -3.03
N LYS A 117 -2.31 -0.03 -3.27
CA LYS A 117 -1.62 1.10 -3.90
C LYS A 117 -1.04 0.67 -5.24
N LEU A 118 -1.33 1.45 -6.30
CA LEU A 118 -0.78 1.25 -7.64
C LEU A 118 0.01 2.47 -8.09
N GLN A 119 1.16 2.23 -8.73
CA GLN A 119 1.91 3.31 -9.39
C GLN A 119 1.18 3.69 -10.70
N CYS A 120 0.90 4.99 -10.85
CA CYS A 120 0.04 5.53 -11.90
C CYS A 120 0.75 6.60 -12.73
N GLY A 121 1.00 6.30 -14.01
CA GLY A 121 1.13 7.31 -15.05
C GLY A 121 -0.23 7.51 -15.75
N LYS A 122 -0.31 8.43 -16.72
CA LYS A 122 -1.53 8.67 -17.51
C LYS A 122 -2.04 7.41 -18.21
N ASP A 123 -1.15 6.53 -18.60
CA ASP A 123 -1.37 5.23 -19.26
C ASP A 123 -2.02 4.16 -18.37
N ARG A 124 -2.06 4.38 -17.05
CA ARG A 124 -2.54 3.40 -16.06
C ARG A 124 -3.90 3.72 -15.44
N VAL A 125 -4.51 4.85 -15.81
CA VAL A 125 -5.80 5.30 -15.27
C VAL A 125 -6.90 4.25 -15.47
N GLU A 126 -6.93 3.59 -16.63
CA GLU A 126 -7.93 2.56 -16.90
C GLU A 126 -7.80 1.31 -16.03
N ILE A 127 -6.57 0.96 -15.63
CA ILE A 127 -6.31 -0.16 -14.72
C ILE A 127 -6.83 0.20 -13.31
N ILE A 128 -6.54 1.40 -12.84
CA ILE A 128 -7.03 1.90 -11.55
C ILE A 128 -8.55 1.92 -11.51
N ASN A 129 -9.19 2.44 -12.57
CA ASN A 129 -10.64 2.46 -12.68
C ASN A 129 -11.23 1.05 -12.64
N ALA A 130 -10.60 0.08 -13.31
CA ALA A 130 -11.06 -1.32 -13.31
C ALA A 130 -10.97 -1.96 -11.92
N VAL A 131 -9.87 -1.75 -11.19
CA VAL A 131 -9.72 -2.26 -9.82
C VAL A 131 -10.71 -1.59 -8.87
N SER A 132 -10.90 -0.28 -8.99
CA SER A 132 -11.87 0.47 -8.17
C SER A 132 -13.31 0.04 -8.47
N ALA A 133 -13.67 -0.17 -9.75
CA ALA A 133 -14.98 -0.65 -10.16
C ALA A 133 -15.28 -2.08 -9.67
N ALA A 134 -14.24 -2.88 -9.42
CA ALA A 134 -14.36 -4.20 -8.78
C ALA A 134 -14.61 -4.11 -7.25
N GLY A 135 -14.80 -2.91 -6.68
CA GLY A 135 -15.09 -2.69 -5.27
C GLY A 135 -13.86 -2.66 -4.36
N ILE A 136 -12.66 -2.58 -4.94
CA ILE A 136 -11.41 -2.56 -4.17
C ILE A 136 -10.96 -1.10 -3.97
N PRO A 137 -10.75 -0.62 -2.72
CA PRO A 137 -10.21 0.71 -2.47
C PRO A 137 -8.79 0.85 -3.02
N VAL A 138 -8.54 1.94 -3.77
CA VAL A 138 -7.25 2.18 -4.44
C VAL A 138 -6.65 3.52 -4.02
N MET A 139 -5.37 3.50 -3.70
CA MET A 139 -4.50 4.67 -3.62
C MET A 139 -3.64 4.74 -4.89
N SER A 140 -3.75 5.84 -5.65
CA SER A 140 -2.89 6.09 -6.80
C SER A 140 -1.59 6.74 -6.37
N HIS A 141 -0.45 6.24 -6.85
CA HIS A 141 0.87 6.81 -6.62
C HIS A 141 1.34 7.52 -7.89
N VAL A 142 1.59 8.81 -7.80
CA VAL A 142 2.08 9.67 -8.88
C VAL A 142 3.42 10.33 -8.47
N GLY A 143 4.16 10.81 -9.43
CA GLY A 143 5.47 11.42 -9.23
C GLY A 143 6.59 10.44 -9.60
N LEU A 144 7.56 10.22 -8.72
CA LEU A 144 8.59 9.21 -8.91
C LEU A 144 7.96 7.81 -8.89
N LEU A 145 8.15 7.05 -9.97
CA LEU A 145 7.61 5.71 -10.13
C LEU A 145 8.74 4.67 -10.12
N PRO A 146 9.07 4.06 -8.97
CA PRO A 146 10.16 3.10 -8.83
C PRO A 146 10.11 1.91 -9.80
N HIS A 147 8.91 1.48 -10.22
CA HIS A 147 8.75 0.41 -11.21
C HIS A 147 9.30 0.77 -12.60
N LEU A 148 9.53 2.04 -12.88
CA LEU A 148 10.05 2.53 -14.15
C LEU A 148 11.56 2.84 -14.09
N VAL A 149 12.25 2.37 -13.05
CA VAL A 149 13.67 2.65 -12.81
C VAL A 149 14.56 2.36 -14.03
N HIS A 150 14.33 1.25 -14.73
CA HIS A 150 15.09 0.91 -15.95
C HIS A 150 14.71 1.80 -17.13
N LEU A 151 13.44 2.18 -17.26
CA LEU A 151 12.98 3.07 -18.32
C LEU A 151 13.59 4.47 -18.19
N TYR A 152 13.75 4.94 -16.95
CA TYR A 152 14.30 6.26 -16.66
C TYR A 152 15.82 6.27 -16.46
N GLY A 153 16.47 5.10 -16.47
CA GLY A 153 17.91 4.96 -16.24
C GLY A 153 18.30 5.36 -14.82
N GLY A 154 17.48 5.04 -13.83
CA GLY A 154 17.70 5.30 -12.41
C GLY A 154 16.48 5.89 -11.72
N PHE A 155 16.61 6.18 -10.44
CA PHE A 155 15.60 6.92 -9.65
C PHE A 155 15.75 8.43 -9.94
N LYS A 156 15.03 8.93 -10.94
CA LYS A 156 15.08 10.32 -11.43
C LYS A 156 13.69 10.94 -11.41
#